data_9921e358ee43dcd2d20ed97944750ca0
#
_entry.id   9921e358ee43dcd2d20ed97944750ca0
#
_cell.length_a   1.000
_cell.length_b   1.000
_cell.length_c   1.000
_cell.angle_alpha   90.00
_cell.angle_beta   90.00
_cell.angle_gamma   90.00
#
_symmetry.space_group_name_H-M   'P 1'
#
loop_
_entity.id
_entity.type
_entity.pdbx_description
1 polymer ?
#
loop_
_entity_poly.entity_id
_entity_poly.type
_entity_poly.pdbx_seq_one_letter_code
_entity_poly.pdbx_strand_id
1 'polypeptide(L)'
;MKEKHIELDFRNVPLSWQLRFLSECPKKDECLRQLAAKHLPENRDFGPAVYPTMKIGEEGCRLFTAGRPKQMAWGFETLFSEVKSKHEQALRLAMKNYLGGHTSYYRYHRGKRLLTPEQQEWIVGLFQQYGYSQGLVFDHYVTAYDFDHL
;
A
#
# COMPACT_ATOMS: atom_id res chain seq x y z
N MET A 1 -18.41 16.69 2.39
CA MET A 1 -17.85 15.52 3.08
C MET A 1 -16.51 15.89 3.68
N LYS A 2 -16.37 15.72 4.97
CA LYS A 2 -15.05 15.85 5.60
C LYS A 2 -14.22 14.65 5.19
N GLU A 3 -13.11 14.88 4.50
CA GLU A 3 -12.12 13.84 4.31
C GLU A 3 -11.71 13.31 5.68
N LYS A 4 -11.85 12.01 5.88
CA LYS A 4 -11.35 11.39 7.10
C LYS A 4 -9.85 11.56 7.13
N HIS A 5 -9.35 12.41 8.00
CA HIS A 5 -7.92 12.46 8.32
C HIS A 5 -7.55 11.13 8.96
N ILE A 6 -6.83 10.33 8.20
CA ILE A 6 -6.28 9.08 8.72
C ILE A 6 -4.92 9.42 9.31
N GLU A 7 -4.73 9.02 10.55
CA GLU A 7 -3.43 9.12 11.19
C GLU A 7 -2.44 8.18 10.48
N LEU A 8 -1.32 8.72 10.02
CA LEU A 8 -0.27 7.92 9.39
C LEU A 8 0.47 7.13 10.45
N ASP A 9 0.47 5.80 10.31
CA ASP A 9 1.27 4.90 11.14
C ASP A 9 2.66 4.74 10.49
N PHE A 10 3.70 5.26 11.13
CA PHE A 10 5.06 5.20 10.58
C PHE A 10 5.58 3.77 10.42
N ARG A 11 5.02 2.79 11.13
CA ARG A 11 5.36 1.37 10.96
C ARG A 11 5.08 0.86 9.55
N ASN A 12 4.15 1.48 8.84
CA ASN A 12 3.80 1.14 7.46
C ASN A 12 4.69 1.82 6.42
N VAL A 13 5.54 2.75 6.84
CA VAL A 13 6.47 3.45 5.95
C VAL A 13 7.68 2.54 5.68
N PRO A 14 7.97 2.21 4.41
CA PRO A 14 9.15 1.39 4.09
C PRO A 14 10.45 2.04 4.55
N LEU A 15 11.41 1.22 4.96
CA LEU A 15 12.72 1.72 5.43
C LEU A 15 13.48 2.49 4.34
N SER A 16 13.23 2.16 3.08
CA SER A 16 13.84 2.83 1.92
C SER A 16 13.10 4.07 1.45
N TRP A 17 11.94 4.39 2.06
CA TRP A 17 11.14 5.54 1.68
C TRP A 17 11.85 6.85 2.04
N GLN A 18 12.06 7.71 1.05
CA GLN A 18 12.73 8.98 1.23
C GLN A 18 11.78 10.01 1.84
N LEU A 19 12.12 10.48 3.02
CA LEU A 19 11.38 11.53 3.72
C LEU A 19 11.74 12.92 3.19
N ARG A 20 10.86 13.89 3.40
CA ARG A 20 11.09 15.29 3.04
C ARG A 20 10.80 16.18 4.24
N PHE A 21 11.74 17.04 4.60
CA PHE A 21 11.66 17.92 5.76
C PHE A 21 11.62 19.41 5.41
N LEU A 22 11.30 19.76 4.19
CA LEU A 22 11.33 21.14 3.70
C LEU A 22 10.06 21.91 4.10
N SER A 23 10.17 22.79 5.10
CA SER A 23 9.07 23.62 5.58
C SER A 23 8.57 24.66 4.58
N GLU A 24 9.42 25.03 3.61
CA GLU A 24 9.11 26.04 2.58
C GLU A 24 8.42 25.46 1.33
N CYS A 25 8.25 24.15 1.26
CA CYS A 25 7.61 23.51 0.12
C CYS A 25 6.13 23.92 0.03
N PRO A 26 5.66 24.47 -1.10
CA PRO A 26 4.26 24.90 -1.25
C PRO A 26 3.25 23.76 -1.14
N LYS A 27 3.68 22.52 -1.37
CA LYS A 27 2.82 21.33 -1.28
C LYS A 27 3.12 20.46 -0.05
N LYS A 28 3.73 21.01 0.97
CA LYS A 28 4.15 20.27 2.17
C LYS A 28 3.00 19.53 2.87
N ASP A 29 1.79 20.08 2.84
CA ASP A 29 0.63 19.49 3.51
C ASP A 29 -0.06 18.39 2.67
N GLU A 30 0.26 18.32 1.38
CA GLU A 30 -0.30 17.35 0.45
C GLU A 30 0.67 16.22 0.10
N CYS A 31 1.95 16.41 0.38
CA CYS A 31 3.00 15.46 0.01
C CYS A 31 3.15 14.36 1.07
N LEU A 32 3.02 13.11 0.64
CA LEU A 32 3.16 11.94 1.52
C LEU A 32 4.57 11.83 2.12
N ARG A 33 5.62 12.28 1.41
CA ARG A 33 7.00 12.28 1.92
C ARG A 33 7.17 13.22 3.11
N GLN A 34 6.52 14.37 3.08
CA GLN A 34 6.53 15.31 4.19
C GLN A 34 5.60 14.87 5.32
N LEU A 35 4.46 14.30 4.98
CA LEU A 35 3.52 13.76 5.97
C LEU A 35 4.17 12.63 6.78
N ALA A 36 4.87 11.72 6.12
CA ALA A 36 5.61 10.67 6.80
C ALA A 36 6.72 11.22 7.70
N ALA A 37 7.42 12.28 7.26
CA ALA A 37 8.45 12.93 8.06
C ALA A 37 7.90 13.53 9.37
N LYS A 38 6.67 14.04 9.37
CA LYS A 38 6.02 14.57 10.58
C LYS A 38 5.74 13.49 11.62
N HIS A 39 5.65 12.24 11.21
CA HIS A 39 5.36 11.10 12.09
C HIS A 39 6.61 10.26 12.40
N LEU A 40 7.81 10.80 12.12
CA LEU A 40 9.07 10.12 12.39
C LEU A 40 9.20 9.84 13.90
N PRO A 41 9.43 8.57 14.30
CA PRO A 41 9.63 8.24 15.72
C PRO A 41 10.87 8.88 16.31
N GLU A 42 10.80 9.29 17.57
CA GLU A 42 11.91 9.95 18.29
C GLU A 42 13.17 9.08 18.41
N ASN A 43 12.99 7.76 18.40
CA ASN A 43 14.10 6.81 18.51
C ASN A 43 14.79 6.55 17.17
N ARG A 44 14.42 7.24 16.11
CA ARG A 44 14.99 7.06 14.78
C ARG A 44 15.92 8.21 14.43
N ASP A 45 17.23 7.96 14.43
CA ASP A 45 18.25 8.98 14.32
C ASP A 45 18.69 9.27 12.89
N PHE A 46 18.52 8.30 11.96
CA PHE A 46 18.97 8.44 10.58
C PHE A 46 18.09 7.62 9.61
N GLY A 47 18.19 7.94 8.33
CA GLY A 47 17.47 7.24 7.28
C GLY A 47 17.47 8.03 5.98
N PRO A 48 16.83 7.48 4.89
CA PRO A 48 16.76 8.16 3.61
C PRO A 48 15.95 9.44 3.68
N ALA A 49 16.44 10.48 3.00
CA ALA A 49 15.74 11.76 2.90
C ALA A 49 16.05 12.43 1.55
N VAL A 50 15.14 13.26 1.09
CA VAL A 50 15.37 14.14 -0.04
C VAL A 50 16.21 15.33 0.45
N TYR A 51 17.31 15.61 -0.23
CA TYR A 51 18.21 16.70 0.16
C TYR A 51 17.57 18.08 0.00
N PRO A 52 17.90 19.04 0.88
CA PRO A 52 17.39 20.43 0.79
C PRO A 52 17.81 21.14 -0.49
N THR A 53 18.90 20.67 -1.14
CA THR A 53 19.42 21.20 -2.40
C THR A 53 18.53 20.86 -3.60
N MET A 54 17.59 19.93 -3.46
CA MET A 54 16.66 19.61 -4.52
C MET A 54 15.72 20.79 -4.78
N LYS A 55 15.81 21.36 -5.98
CA LYS A 55 14.98 22.50 -6.37
C LYS A 55 13.62 22.03 -6.90
N ILE A 56 12.60 22.82 -6.56
CA ILE A 56 11.28 22.66 -7.14
C ILE A 56 11.29 23.39 -8.49
N GLY A 57 11.09 22.64 -9.57
CA GLY A 57 11.02 23.22 -10.92
C GLY A 57 9.69 23.92 -11.18
N GLU A 58 9.57 24.59 -12.36
CA GLU A 58 8.33 25.25 -12.79
C GLU A 58 7.15 24.27 -12.90
N GLU A 59 7.44 23.02 -13.23
CA GLU A 59 6.45 21.94 -13.31
C GLU A 59 6.14 21.30 -11.96
N GLY A 60 6.70 21.80 -10.88
CA GLY A 60 6.56 21.27 -9.53
C GLY A 60 7.69 20.35 -9.12
N CYS A 61 7.51 19.66 -7.98
CA CYS A 61 8.50 18.74 -7.44
C CYS A 61 8.36 17.35 -8.07
N ARG A 62 9.42 16.86 -8.74
CA ARG A 62 9.42 15.51 -9.34
C ARG A 62 9.26 14.37 -8.34
N LEU A 63 9.54 14.63 -7.06
CA LEU A 63 9.37 13.66 -5.97
C LEU A 63 8.09 13.87 -5.18
N PHE A 64 7.23 14.78 -5.64
CA PHE A 64 5.91 14.96 -5.04
C PHE A 64 5.10 13.67 -5.12
N THR A 65 4.54 13.29 -3.97
CA THR A 65 3.72 12.09 -3.83
C THR A 65 2.45 12.46 -3.10
N ALA A 66 1.31 12.34 -3.77
CA ALA A 66 0.02 12.71 -3.18
C ALA A 66 -0.31 11.83 -1.98
N GLY A 67 -0.59 12.46 -0.84
CA GLY A 67 -1.01 11.79 0.39
C GLY A 67 -2.50 11.45 0.40
N ARG A 68 -2.96 10.59 -0.52
CA ARG A 68 -4.36 10.16 -0.59
C ARG A 68 -4.51 8.76 -0.03
N PRO A 69 -5.31 8.59 1.04
CA PRO A 69 -5.58 7.27 1.57
C PRO A 69 -6.46 6.46 0.61
N LYS A 70 -6.22 5.16 0.58
CA LYS A 70 -6.98 4.20 -0.24
C LYS A 70 -7.55 3.11 0.65
N GLN A 71 -8.63 2.47 0.21
CA GLN A 71 -9.13 1.28 0.87
C GLN A 71 -8.23 0.09 0.51
N MET A 72 -7.42 -0.31 1.46
CA MET A 72 -6.49 -1.43 1.34
C MET A 72 -7.11 -2.69 1.94
N ALA A 73 -6.57 -3.85 1.60
CA ALA A 73 -7.06 -5.13 2.11
C ALA A 73 -5.91 -6.10 2.39
N TRP A 74 -6.17 -7.09 3.23
CA TRP A 74 -5.24 -8.19 3.50
C TRP A 74 -5.98 -9.43 3.99
N GLY A 75 -5.34 -10.59 3.87
CA GLY A 75 -5.87 -11.86 4.31
C GLY A 75 -6.72 -12.55 3.25
N PHE A 76 -6.45 -13.83 3.04
CA PHE A 76 -7.05 -14.62 1.95
C PHE A 76 -7.90 -15.80 2.43
N GLU A 77 -8.11 -15.95 3.72
CA GLU A 77 -8.84 -17.10 4.28
C GLU A 77 -10.29 -17.13 3.79
N THR A 78 -11.01 -16.00 3.93
CA THR A 78 -12.39 -15.87 3.46
C THR A 78 -12.49 -16.08 1.94
N LEU A 79 -11.52 -15.57 1.20
CA LEU A 79 -11.49 -15.67 -0.27
C LEU A 79 -11.45 -17.13 -0.73
N PHE A 80 -10.72 -18.00 -0.01
CA PHE A 80 -10.61 -19.43 -0.34
C PHE A 80 -11.68 -20.31 0.30
N SER A 81 -12.56 -19.78 1.15
CA SER A 81 -13.49 -20.57 1.95
C SER A 81 -14.45 -21.44 1.14
N GLU A 82 -14.87 -20.96 -0.04
CA GLU A 82 -15.80 -21.64 -0.95
C GLU A 82 -15.10 -22.23 -2.17
N VAL A 83 -13.77 -22.18 -2.23
CA VAL A 83 -13.00 -22.66 -3.37
C VAL A 83 -12.87 -24.19 -3.30
N LYS A 84 -13.15 -24.85 -4.44
CA LYS A 84 -12.96 -26.29 -4.58
C LYS A 84 -11.49 -26.66 -4.55
N SER A 85 -11.15 -27.78 -3.90
CA SER A 85 -9.77 -28.26 -3.76
C SER A 85 -9.01 -28.32 -5.09
N LYS A 86 -9.69 -28.68 -6.18
CA LYS A 86 -9.08 -28.79 -7.51
C LYS A 86 -8.60 -27.45 -8.09
N HIS A 87 -9.12 -26.32 -7.60
CA HIS A 87 -8.74 -24.97 -8.05
C HIS A 87 -7.76 -24.27 -7.11
N GLU A 88 -7.71 -24.71 -5.86
CA GLU A 88 -7.00 -24.01 -4.80
C GLU A 88 -5.51 -23.80 -5.11
N GLN A 89 -4.82 -24.87 -5.54
CA GLN A 89 -3.39 -24.78 -5.84
C GLN A 89 -3.09 -23.84 -7.01
N ALA A 90 -3.88 -23.91 -8.08
CA ALA A 90 -3.69 -23.07 -9.27
C ALA A 90 -3.94 -21.58 -8.92
N LEU A 91 -4.97 -21.29 -8.14
CA LEU A 91 -5.27 -19.93 -7.69
C LEU A 91 -4.16 -19.36 -6.81
N ARG A 92 -3.66 -20.15 -5.85
CA ARG A 92 -2.54 -19.74 -5.00
C ARG A 92 -1.28 -19.46 -5.80
N LEU A 93 -0.96 -20.32 -6.76
CA LEU A 93 0.21 -20.15 -7.61
C LEU A 93 0.11 -18.86 -8.43
N ALA A 94 -1.03 -18.61 -9.04
CA ALA A 94 -1.27 -17.38 -9.81
C ALA A 94 -1.14 -16.13 -8.94
N MET A 95 -1.70 -16.17 -7.72
CA MET A 95 -1.58 -15.06 -6.76
C MET A 95 -0.12 -14.83 -6.32
N LYS A 96 0.61 -15.91 -6.03
CA LYS A 96 2.03 -15.82 -5.66
C LYS A 96 2.86 -15.18 -6.78
N ASN A 97 2.63 -15.60 -8.02
CA ASN A 97 3.34 -15.04 -9.18
C ASN A 97 3.01 -13.54 -9.35
N TYR A 98 1.75 -13.17 -9.19
CA TYR A 98 1.32 -11.78 -9.31
C TYR A 98 1.86 -10.89 -8.18
N LEU A 99 1.88 -11.40 -6.96
CA LEU A 99 2.27 -10.64 -5.76
C LEU A 99 3.78 -10.66 -5.48
N GLY A 100 4.57 -11.24 -6.37
CA GLY A 100 6.03 -11.19 -6.27
C GLY A 100 6.69 -12.38 -5.58
N GLY A 101 5.97 -13.51 -5.43
CA GLY A 101 6.50 -14.76 -4.92
C GLY A 101 5.90 -15.19 -3.59
N HIS A 102 6.37 -16.32 -3.09
CA HIS A 102 5.87 -16.97 -1.87
C HIS A 102 5.94 -16.07 -0.64
N THR A 103 7.08 -15.43 -0.38
CA THR A 103 7.27 -14.57 0.79
C THR A 103 6.34 -13.36 0.75
N SER A 104 6.25 -12.69 -0.39
CA SER A 104 5.34 -11.55 -0.58
C SER A 104 3.89 -11.94 -0.40
N TYR A 105 3.48 -13.07 -0.97
CA TYR A 105 2.12 -13.60 -0.81
C TYR A 105 1.72 -13.71 0.67
N TYR A 106 2.58 -14.29 1.50
CA TYR A 106 2.29 -14.45 2.93
C TYR A 106 2.34 -13.16 3.71
N ARG A 107 3.11 -12.16 3.26
CA ARG A 107 3.07 -10.81 3.84
C ARG A 107 1.69 -10.17 3.66
N TYR A 108 1.12 -10.27 2.46
CA TYR A 108 -0.24 -9.80 2.18
C TYR A 108 -1.29 -10.60 2.95
N HIS A 109 -1.07 -11.89 3.11
CA HIS A 109 -1.99 -12.74 3.86
C HIS A 109 -2.01 -12.40 5.36
N ARG A 110 -0.87 -12.02 5.91
CA ARG A 110 -0.71 -11.73 7.35
C ARG A 110 -0.88 -10.24 7.71
N GLY A 111 -1.17 -9.39 6.76
CA GLY A 111 -1.31 -7.95 7.00
C GLY A 111 0.00 -7.20 7.15
N LYS A 112 1.14 -7.82 6.85
CA LYS A 112 2.45 -7.15 6.84
C LYS A 112 2.61 -6.22 5.65
N ARG A 113 1.86 -6.48 4.58
CA ARG A 113 1.77 -5.68 3.39
C ARG A 113 0.30 -5.60 2.96
N LEU A 114 -0.12 -4.47 2.43
CA LEU A 114 -1.52 -4.22 2.11
C LEU A 114 -1.76 -4.21 0.59
N LEU A 115 -2.86 -4.84 0.17
CA LEU A 115 -3.27 -4.86 -1.23
C LEU A 115 -3.91 -3.52 -1.61
N THR A 116 -3.47 -2.96 -2.73
CA THR A 116 -4.11 -1.78 -3.33
C THR A 116 -5.46 -2.13 -3.95
N PRO A 117 -6.34 -1.14 -4.22
CA PRO A 117 -7.59 -1.42 -4.93
C PRO A 117 -7.39 -2.14 -6.27
N GLU A 118 -6.36 -1.79 -7.04
CA GLU A 118 -6.05 -2.43 -8.32
C GLU A 118 -5.66 -3.91 -8.14
N GLN A 119 -4.85 -4.21 -7.13
CA GLN A 119 -4.48 -5.59 -6.80
C GLN A 119 -5.68 -6.40 -6.34
N GLN A 120 -6.58 -5.81 -5.57
CA GLN A 120 -7.83 -6.44 -5.15
C GLN A 120 -8.69 -6.81 -6.35
N GLU A 121 -8.87 -5.90 -7.29
CA GLU A 121 -9.63 -6.14 -8.53
C GLU A 121 -9.02 -7.25 -9.37
N TRP A 122 -7.71 -7.28 -9.49
CA TRP A 122 -7.01 -8.33 -10.24
C TRP A 122 -7.26 -9.71 -9.64
N ILE A 123 -7.16 -9.82 -8.31
CA ILE A 123 -7.37 -11.09 -7.58
C ILE A 123 -8.83 -11.53 -7.71
N VAL A 124 -9.78 -10.63 -7.51
CA VAL A 124 -11.21 -10.93 -7.69
C VAL A 124 -11.49 -11.39 -9.12
N GLY A 125 -10.92 -10.72 -10.11
CA GLY A 125 -11.03 -11.11 -11.52
C GLY A 125 -10.48 -12.51 -11.79
N LEU A 126 -9.37 -12.87 -11.15
CA LEU A 126 -8.79 -14.21 -11.26
C LEU A 126 -9.78 -15.29 -10.76
N PHE A 127 -10.38 -15.09 -9.59
CA PHE A 127 -11.38 -16.01 -9.05
C PHE A 127 -12.61 -16.11 -9.94
N GLN A 128 -13.04 -14.99 -10.52
CA GLN A 128 -14.17 -14.97 -11.46
C GLN A 128 -13.89 -15.80 -12.71
N GLN A 129 -12.66 -15.83 -13.20
CA GLN A 129 -12.24 -16.68 -14.31
C GLN A 129 -12.41 -18.18 -14.02
N TYR A 130 -12.34 -18.56 -12.76
CA TYR A 130 -12.57 -19.94 -12.30
C TYR A 130 -14.05 -20.24 -11.99
N GLY A 131 -14.94 -19.27 -12.24
CA GLY A 131 -16.38 -19.44 -12.05
C GLY A 131 -16.93 -19.03 -10.70
N TYR A 132 -16.12 -18.41 -9.84
CA TYR A 132 -16.54 -17.91 -8.54
C TYR A 132 -17.05 -16.48 -8.68
N SER A 133 -18.23 -16.20 -8.13
CA SER A 133 -18.85 -14.86 -8.22
C SER A 133 -19.37 -14.33 -6.88
N GLN A 134 -19.34 -15.15 -5.84
CA GLN A 134 -19.83 -14.80 -4.50
C GLN A 134 -18.75 -15.03 -3.45
N GLY A 135 -18.80 -14.27 -2.36
CA GLY A 135 -17.83 -14.39 -1.27
C GLY A 135 -16.41 -13.97 -1.62
N LEU A 136 -16.24 -13.18 -2.69
CA LEU A 136 -14.93 -12.71 -3.13
C LEU A 136 -14.53 -11.45 -2.36
N VAL A 137 -14.31 -11.63 -1.07
CA VAL A 137 -13.90 -10.56 -0.15
C VAL A 137 -12.64 -10.99 0.60
N PHE A 138 -11.85 -10.01 0.99
CA PHE A 138 -10.66 -10.23 1.80
C PHE A 138 -11.03 -10.28 3.29
N ASP A 139 -10.16 -10.84 4.11
CA ASP A 139 -10.42 -11.00 5.54
C ASP A 139 -10.56 -9.66 6.26
N HIS A 140 -9.73 -8.69 5.89
CA HIS A 140 -9.68 -7.38 6.51
C HIS A 140 -9.54 -6.27 5.49
N TYR A 141 -10.21 -5.14 5.75
CA TYR A 141 -10.11 -3.90 4.98
C TYR A 141 -9.66 -2.78 5.90
N VAL A 142 -8.74 -1.96 5.42
CA VAL A 142 -8.23 -0.82 6.16
C VAL A 142 -8.00 0.34 5.21
N THR A 143 -8.30 1.56 5.65
CA THR A 143 -7.97 2.76 4.89
C THR A 143 -6.55 3.19 5.28
N ALA A 144 -5.65 3.23 4.31
CA ALA A 144 -4.22 3.50 4.54
C ALA A 144 -3.60 4.19 3.33
N TYR A 145 -2.41 4.76 3.56
CA TYR A 145 -1.61 5.33 2.48
C TYR A 145 -0.84 4.21 1.77
N ASP A 146 -0.72 4.35 0.44
CA ASP A 146 0.05 3.43 -0.39
C ASP A 146 1.45 3.99 -0.60
N PHE A 147 2.46 3.31 -0.05
CA PHE A 147 3.87 3.67 -0.18
C PHE A 147 4.60 2.86 -1.27
N ASP A 148 4.00 1.79 -1.76
CA ASP A 148 4.65 0.82 -2.64
C ASP A 148 4.40 1.03 -4.13
N HIS A 149 3.33 1.75 -4.49
CA HIS A 149 2.84 1.84 -5.87
C HIS A 149 2.72 3.30 -6.34
N LEU A 150 3.74 4.06 -6.08
CA LEU A 150 3.79 5.50 -6.38
C LEU A 150 4.69 5.79 -7.57
#